data_3362300a7c022f82053389bda2e40e7f
#
_entry.id   3362300a7c022f82053389bda2e40e7f
#
_cell.length_a   1.000
_cell.length_b   1.000
_cell.length_c   1.000
_cell.angle_alpha   90.00
_cell.angle_beta   90.00
_cell.angle_gamma   90.00
#
_symmetry.space_group_name_H-M   'P 1'
#
loop_
_entity.id
_entity.type
_entity.pdbx_description
1 polymer ?
#
loop_
_entity_poly.entity_id
_entity_poly.type
_entity_poly.pdbx_seq_one_letter_code
_entity_poly.pdbx_strand_id
1 'polypeptide(L)'
;MFLKVLFFFYFILFSSSVFSKEIPVIVISAGKTTQSYSSIGSQVTVIDSETIKNSSDSFLTDLLNNEVQGMNIFSLGGRGTNTGVQMRGLPKRYSTIYIDGVKMYDPSTPDNSFYAEGLFIDSIDRIEILKGSQSSLYGNSAVGGTINIFTKKGRPGKHQNTIARIGENNSQD
;
A
#
# COMPACT_ATOMS: atom_id res chain seq x y z
N MET A 1 -38.72 -11.14 -43.47
CA MET A 1 -38.47 -9.88 -42.73
C MET A 1 -38.73 -10.02 -41.24
N PHE A 2 -39.74 -10.70 -40.82
CA PHE A 2 -40.12 -10.93 -39.41
C PHE A 2 -39.07 -11.68 -38.57
N LEU A 3 -38.41 -12.66 -39.16
CA LEU A 3 -37.40 -13.48 -38.44
C LEU A 3 -36.15 -12.70 -38.06
N LYS A 4 -35.71 -11.72 -38.83
CA LYS A 4 -34.57 -10.84 -38.52
C LYS A 4 -34.87 -9.83 -37.42
N VAL A 5 -36.11 -9.37 -37.32
CA VAL A 5 -36.56 -8.45 -36.30
C VAL A 5 -36.68 -9.18 -34.96
N LEU A 6 -37.11 -10.44 -34.95
CA LEU A 6 -37.19 -11.28 -33.74
C LEU A 6 -35.80 -11.59 -33.16
N PHE A 7 -34.80 -11.80 -34.05
CA PHE A 7 -33.41 -12.06 -33.64
C PHE A 7 -32.75 -10.81 -33.05
N PHE A 8 -33.08 -9.63 -33.57
CA PHE A 8 -32.59 -8.35 -33.04
C PHE A 8 -33.18 -8.02 -31.69
N PHE A 9 -34.46 -8.38 -31.45
CA PHE A 9 -35.12 -8.19 -30.15
C PHE A 9 -34.61 -9.14 -29.09
N TYR A 10 -34.21 -10.35 -29.48
CA TYR A 10 -33.59 -11.34 -28.56
C TYR A 10 -32.18 -10.91 -28.10
N PHE A 11 -31.44 -10.22 -28.94
CA PHE A 11 -30.10 -9.72 -28.65
C PHE A 11 -30.10 -8.52 -27.65
N ILE A 12 -31.19 -7.72 -27.68
CA ILE A 12 -31.33 -6.57 -26.74
C ILE A 12 -31.67 -7.03 -25.32
N LEU A 13 -32.33 -8.17 -25.15
CA LEU A 13 -32.70 -8.73 -23.85
C LEU A 13 -31.52 -9.36 -23.09
N PHE A 14 -30.38 -9.57 -23.74
CA PHE A 14 -29.18 -10.15 -23.13
C PHE A 14 -28.15 -9.12 -22.66
N SER A 15 -28.49 -7.83 -22.66
CA SER A 15 -27.68 -6.81 -21.98
C SER A 15 -27.88 -6.89 -20.49
N SER A 16 -27.34 -7.95 -19.88
CA SER A 16 -27.20 -8.05 -18.42
C SER A 16 -26.23 -6.95 -17.97
N SER A 17 -26.77 -5.92 -17.35
CA SER A 17 -25.97 -4.92 -16.65
C SER A 17 -25.18 -5.64 -15.55
N VAL A 18 -23.91 -5.87 -15.77
CA VAL A 18 -23.00 -6.31 -14.71
C VAL A 18 -22.84 -5.14 -13.75
N PHE A 19 -23.67 -5.11 -12.73
CA PHE A 19 -23.46 -4.23 -11.58
C PHE A 19 -22.20 -4.71 -10.85
N SER A 20 -21.06 -4.09 -11.14
CA SER A 20 -19.88 -4.20 -10.30
C SER A 20 -20.23 -3.58 -8.95
N LYS A 21 -20.38 -4.41 -7.93
CA LYS A 21 -20.51 -3.95 -6.55
C LYS A 21 -19.13 -3.48 -6.12
N GLU A 22 -18.93 -2.17 -6.12
CA GLU A 22 -17.74 -1.59 -5.47
C GLU A 22 -17.73 -2.01 -4.00
N ILE A 23 -16.76 -2.83 -3.62
CA ILE A 23 -16.51 -3.16 -2.22
C ILE A 23 -15.93 -1.89 -1.59
N PRO A 24 -16.57 -1.27 -0.58
CA PRO A 24 -16.03 -0.07 0.01
C PRO A 24 -14.67 -0.38 0.65
N VAL A 25 -13.63 0.28 0.17
CA VAL A 25 -12.30 0.21 0.79
C VAL A 25 -12.41 0.88 2.16
N ILE A 26 -12.10 0.13 3.20
CA ILE A 26 -12.15 0.59 4.58
C ILE A 26 -10.74 1.02 4.98
N VAL A 27 -10.60 2.26 5.42
CA VAL A 27 -9.34 2.85 5.87
C VAL A 27 -9.39 3.06 7.38
N ILE A 28 -8.36 2.61 8.07
CA ILE A 28 -8.28 2.70 9.54
C ILE A 28 -7.43 3.91 9.96
N SER A 29 -6.42 4.25 9.16
CA SER A 29 -5.40 5.22 9.56
C SER A 29 -5.87 6.68 9.54
N ALA A 30 -6.86 7.04 8.73
CA ALA A 30 -7.27 8.44 8.58
C ALA A 30 -7.86 9.07 9.84
N GLY A 31 -8.49 8.29 10.72
CA GLY A 31 -9.06 8.76 11.98
C GLY A 31 -8.77 7.84 13.16
N LYS A 32 -7.84 6.89 13.01
CA LYS A 32 -7.59 5.77 13.95
C LYS A 32 -8.86 4.93 14.23
N THR A 33 -9.88 5.09 13.41
CA THR A 33 -11.13 4.34 13.43
C THR A 33 -11.47 3.93 12.01
N THR A 34 -12.22 2.86 11.88
CA THR A 34 -12.67 2.36 10.59
C THR A 34 -13.57 3.38 9.89
N GLN A 35 -13.16 3.85 8.73
CA GLN A 35 -13.90 4.82 7.91
C GLN A 35 -13.97 4.34 6.46
N SER A 36 -15.04 4.74 5.77
CA SER A 36 -15.12 4.53 4.32
C SER A 36 -14.15 5.47 3.60
N TYR A 37 -13.46 4.98 2.58
CA TYR A 37 -12.55 5.77 1.75
C TYR A 37 -13.20 7.07 1.24
N SER A 38 -14.48 7.01 0.86
CA SER A 38 -15.22 8.16 0.35
C SER A 38 -15.53 9.24 1.39
N SER A 39 -15.40 8.95 2.69
CA SER A 39 -15.68 9.90 3.79
C SER A 39 -14.43 10.62 4.29
N ILE A 40 -13.25 10.30 3.75
CA ILE A 40 -11.98 10.83 4.22
C ILE A 40 -11.64 12.11 3.46
N GLY A 41 -11.44 13.21 4.18
CA GLY A 41 -11.06 14.51 3.60
C GLY A 41 -9.59 14.63 3.19
N SER A 42 -8.75 13.61 3.46
CA SER A 42 -7.34 13.56 3.11
C SER A 42 -7.12 12.69 1.87
N GLN A 43 -6.07 13.00 1.11
CA GLN A 43 -5.66 12.12 0.01
C GLN A 43 -5.08 10.83 0.58
N VAL A 44 -5.81 9.74 0.41
CA VAL A 44 -5.39 8.39 0.85
C VAL A 44 -5.08 7.55 -0.37
N THR A 45 -4.08 6.69 -0.28
CA THR A 45 -3.80 5.60 -1.21
C THR A 45 -3.81 4.31 -0.40
N VAL A 46 -4.53 3.31 -0.85
CA VAL A 46 -4.57 1.99 -0.22
C VAL A 46 -3.98 0.98 -1.20
N ILE A 47 -2.98 0.23 -0.76
CA ILE A 47 -2.45 -0.94 -1.46
C ILE A 47 -2.98 -2.14 -0.69
N ASP A 48 -3.88 -2.88 -1.30
CA ASP A 48 -4.52 -4.03 -0.68
C ASP A 48 -3.69 -5.32 -0.81
N SER A 49 -4.15 -6.37 -0.16
CA SER A 49 -3.45 -7.67 -0.16
C SER A 49 -3.41 -8.33 -1.54
N GLU A 50 -4.36 -8.02 -2.42
CA GLU A 50 -4.38 -8.55 -3.78
C GLU A 50 -3.31 -7.88 -4.64
N THR A 51 -3.19 -6.56 -4.58
CA THR A 51 -2.14 -5.80 -5.26
C THR A 51 -0.75 -6.25 -4.78
N ILE A 52 -0.56 -6.39 -3.45
CA ILE A 52 0.71 -6.85 -2.88
C ILE A 52 1.05 -8.26 -3.37
N LYS A 53 0.08 -9.17 -3.39
CA LYS A 53 0.29 -10.56 -3.83
C LYS A 53 0.64 -10.67 -5.31
N ASN A 54 0.07 -9.80 -6.14
CA ASN A 54 0.27 -9.78 -7.59
C ASN A 54 1.52 -8.98 -7.99
N SER A 55 2.13 -8.25 -7.06
CA SER A 55 3.39 -7.54 -7.31
C SER A 55 4.56 -8.51 -7.46
N SER A 56 5.49 -8.17 -8.34
CA SER A 56 6.78 -8.85 -8.49
C SER A 56 7.85 -8.32 -7.52
N ASP A 57 7.52 -7.27 -6.75
CA ASP A 57 8.44 -6.67 -5.79
C ASP A 57 8.65 -7.58 -4.58
N SER A 58 9.86 -7.55 -4.01
CA SER A 58 10.17 -8.24 -2.76
C SER A 58 10.19 -7.27 -1.58
N PHE A 59 10.55 -6.01 -1.83
CA PHE A 59 10.73 -5.01 -0.79
C PHE A 59 9.62 -3.96 -0.82
N LEU A 60 9.28 -3.45 0.37
CA LEU A 60 8.31 -2.37 0.53
C LEU A 60 8.67 -1.14 -0.28
N THR A 61 9.95 -0.79 -0.32
CA THR A 61 10.44 0.40 -1.03
C THR A 61 10.19 0.34 -2.53
N ASP A 62 10.38 -0.84 -3.14
CA ASP A 62 10.13 -1.06 -4.56
C ASP A 62 8.63 -0.98 -4.85
N LEU A 63 7.81 -1.66 -4.04
CA LEU A 63 6.35 -1.62 -4.14
C LEU A 63 5.81 -0.18 -4.03
N LEU A 64 6.27 0.58 -3.04
CA LEU A 64 5.84 1.97 -2.87
C LEU A 64 6.24 2.86 -4.04
N ASN A 65 7.42 2.63 -4.61
CA ASN A 65 7.90 3.39 -5.77
C ASN A 65 7.07 3.11 -7.03
N ASN A 66 6.62 1.87 -7.20
CA ASN A 66 5.84 1.44 -8.35
C ASN A 66 4.36 1.85 -8.23
N GLU A 67 3.77 1.72 -7.04
CA GLU A 67 2.33 1.87 -6.85
C GLU A 67 1.91 3.28 -6.38
N VAL A 68 2.83 4.10 -5.85
CA VAL A 68 2.45 5.34 -5.17
C VAL A 68 2.99 6.59 -5.84
N GLN A 69 2.13 7.32 -6.52
CA GLN A 69 2.50 8.61 -7.12
C GLN A 69 2.77 9.69 -6.06
N GLY A 70 3.72 10.59 -6.34
CA GLY A 70 4.08 11.71 -5.46
C GLY A 70 4.88 11.31 -4.22
N MET A 71 5.44 10.12 -4.24
CA MET A 71 6.42 9.62 -3.30
C MET A 71 7.78 9.52 -4.00
N ASN A 72 8.85 9.83 -3.29
CA ASN A 72 10.21 9.66 -3.77
C ASN A 72 10.95 8.72 -2.82
N ILE A 73 11.41 7.63 -3.34
CA ILE A 73 12.23 6.65 -2.63
C ILE A 73 13.67 6.89 -3.07
N PHE A 74 14.54 7.20 -2.13
CA PHE A 74 15.94 7.38 -2.44
C PHE A 74 16.80 6.45 -1.58
N SER A 75 17.74 5.81 -2.21
CA SER A 75 18.73 4.94 -1.57
C SER A 75 20.12 5.57 -1.69
N LEU A 76 20.93 5.39 -0.66
CA LEU A 76 22.32 5.85 -0.65
C LEU A 76 23.28 4.92 -1.41
N GLY A 77 22.75 3.83 -1.99
CA GLY A 77 23.52 2.85 -2.73
C GLY A 77 22.66 1.73 -3.29
N GLY A 78 23.21 0.54 -3.42
CA GLY A 78 22.50 -0.65 -3.86
C GLY A 78 21.46 -1.15 -2.84
N ARG A 79 20.85 -2.31 -3.12
CA ARG A 79 19.88 -2.95 -2.22
C ARG A 79 20.49 -3.15 -0.81
N GLY A 80 19.67 -2.91 0.21
CA GLY A 80 20.06 -3.05 1.61
C GLY A 80 20.83 -1.85 2.18
N THR A 81 21.01 -0.78 1.41
CA THR A 81 21.55 0.48 1.93
C THR A 81 20.44 1.38 2.43
N ASN A 82 20.79 2.34 3.28
CA ASN A 82 19.86 3.27 3.90
C ASN A 82 18.92 3.90 2.86
N THR A 83 17.65 3.54 2.92
CA THR A 83 16.62 3.96 1.98
C THR A 83 15.58 4.80 2.68
N GLY A 84 15.47 6.05 2.29
CA GLY A 84 14.54 7.02 2.84
C GLY A 84 13.31 7.19 1.95
N VAL A 85 12.19 7.46 2.59
CA VAL A 85 10.92 7.75 1.91
C VAL A 85 10.58 9.22 2.09
N GLN A 86 10.38 9.93 0.99
CA GLN A 86 9.97 11.33 0.96
C GLN A 86 8.57 11.45 0.36
N MET A 87 7.72 12.24 0.99
CA MET A 87 6.41 12.59 0.45
C MET A 87 6.34 14.06 0.09
N ARG A 88 5.78 14.36 -1.09
CA ARG A 88 5.55 15.73 -1.54
C ARG A 88 6.80 16.62 -1.54
N GLY A 89 7.97 16.04 -1.78
CA GLY A 89 9.25 16.76 -1.79
C GLY A 89 9.75 17.21 -0.43
N LEU A 90 9.08 16.82 0.66
CA LEU A 90 9.55 17.12 2.02
C LEU A 90 10.66 16.16 2.45
N PRO A 91 11.60 16.59 3.30
CA PRO A 91 12.62 15.72 3.86
C PRO A 91 12.03 14.47 4.53
N LYS A 92 12.76 13.35 4.47
CA LYS A 92 12.34 12.03 5.00
C LYS A 92 11.82 12.08 6.44
N ARG A 93 12.35 12.94 7.30
CA ARG A 93 11.91 13.12 8.69
C ARG A 93 10.43 13.53 8.85
N TYR A 94 9.81 14.01 7.77
CA TYR A 94 8.39 14.41 7.75
C TYR A 94 7.47 13.34 7.14
N SER A 95 8.02 12.19 6.79
CA SER A 95 7.28 11.00 6.34
C SER A 95 7.40 9.92 7.39
N THR A 96 6.32 9.61 8.09
CA THR A 96 6.36 8.68 9.21
C THR A 96 5.79 7.33 8.83
N ILE A 97 6.46 6.26 9.22
CA ILE A 97 6.05 4.88 8.99
C ILE A 97 5.52 4.30 10.31
N TYR A 98 4.40 3.62 10.22
CA TYR A 98 3.79 2.86 11.30
C TYR A 98 3.64 1.40 10.86
N ILE A 99 3.93 0.47 11.75
CA ILE A 99 3.66 -0.97 11.55
C ILE A 99 2.71 -1.40 12.68
N ASP A 100 1.53 -1.85 12.32
CA ASP A 100 0.45 -2.24 13.24
C ASP A 100 0.17 -1.19 14.34
N GLY A 101 0.25 0.08 13.97
CA GLY A 101 0.02 1.21 14.87
C GLY A 101 1.22 1.65 15.68
N VAL A 102 2.35 0.94 15.61
CA VAL A 102 3.61 1.30 16.28
C VAL A 102 4.43 2.19 15.36
N LYS A 103 4.80 3.38 15.86
CA LYS A 103 5.65 4.32 15.12
C LYS A 103 7.06 3.76 14.99
N MET A 104 7.54 3.68 13.75
CA MET A 104 8.91 3.31 13.47
C MET A 104 9.82 4.54 13.49
N TYR A 105 10.94 4.41 14.16
CA TYR A 105 11.98 5.45 14.22
C TYR A 105 13.33 4.80 14.51
N ASP A 106 14.40 5.47 14.10
CA ASP A 106 15.76 5.03 14.39
C ASP A 106 16.46 6.09 15.23
N PRO A 107 16.70 5.85 16.53
CA PRO A 107 17.35 6.81 17.41
C PRO A 107 18.85 7.00 17.12
N SER A 108 19.44 6.15 16.29
CA SER A 108 20.83 6.30 15.86
C SER A 108 21.00 7.35 14.75
N THR A 109 19.90 7.78 14.13
CA THR A 109 19.95 8.81 13.09
C THR A 109 19.74 10.21 13.69
N PRO A 110 20.40 11.26 13.13
CA PRO A 110 20.29 12.61 13.68
C PRO A 110 18.87 13.20 13.69
N ASP A 111 18.00 12.72 12.81
CA ASP A 111 16.62 13.18 12.63
C ASP A 111 15.58 12.13 13.06
N ASN A 112 15.99 11.06 13.70
CA ASN A 112 15.20 9.91 14.10
C ASN A 112 14.37 9.30 12.95
N SER A 113 14.83 9.46 11.72
CA SER A 113 14.15 8.91 10.54
C SER A 113 14.35 7.40 10.48
N PHE A 114 13.25 6.69 10.23
CA PHE A 114 13.30 5.27 9.95
C PHE A 114 13.69 5.02 8.49
N TYR A 115 14.58 4.07 8.27
CA TYR A 115 14.95 3.58 6.96
C TYR A 115 14.22 2.28 6.64
N ALA A 116 13.63 2.20 5.45
CA ALA A 116 12.67 1.16 5.10
C ALA A 116 13.26 0.00 4.26
N GLU A 117 14.59 -0.05 4.11
CA GLU A 117 15.29 -0.99 3.22
C GLU A 117 15.10 -2.46 3.57
N GLY A 118 14.86 -2.77 4.84
CA GLY A 118 14.73 -4.14 5.33
C GLY A 118 13.30 -4.68 5.40
N LEU A 119 12.32 -3.92 4.91
CA LEU A 119 10.92 -4.35 4.99
C LEU A 119 10.50 -5.16 3.77
N PHE A 120 10.24 -6.45 3.99
CA PHE A 120 9.70 -7.36 2.98
C PHE A 120 8.17 -7.28 2.92
N ILE A 121 7.61 -7.39 1.71
CA ILE A 121 6.14 -7.31 1.51
C ILE A 121 5.41 -8.60 1.90
N ASP A 122 6.09 -9.72 2.04
CA ASP A 122 5.46 -11.03 2.26
C ASP A 122 4.66 -11.13 3.56
N SER A 123 5.03 -10.38 4.59
CA SER A 123 4.29 -10.30 5.85
C SER A 123 3.18 -9.26 5.87
N ILE A 124 3.08 -8.43 4.83
CA ILE A 124 2.15 -7.31 4.78
C ILE A 124 0.79 -7.77 4.25
N ASP A 125 -0.27 -7.35 4.92
CA ASP A 125 -1.66 -7.56 4.50
C ASP A 125 -2.16 -6.39 3.65
N ARG A 126 -1.93 -5.16 4.09
CA ARG A 126 -2.24 -3.94 3.34
C ARG A 126 -1.40 -2.76 3.80
N ILE A 127 -1.35 -1.72 2.98
CA ILE A 127 -0.66 -0.47 3.27
C ILE A 127 -1.65 0.69 3.03
N GLU A 128 -1.74 1.59 3.99
CA GLU A 128 -2.53 2.81 3.88
C GLU A 128 -1.61 4.03 3.94
N ILE A 129 -1.60 4.83 2.88
CA ILE A 129 -0.75 6.01 2.75
C ILE A 129 -1.63 7.25 2.80
N LEU A 130 -1.44 8.08 3.82
CA LEU A 130 -2.10 9.38 3.94
C LEU A 130 -1.13 10.47 3.53
N LYS A 131 -1.45 11.18 2.45
CA LYS A 131 -0.61 12.24 1.89
C LYS A 131 -1.07 13.59 2.42
N GLY A 132 -0.14 14.38 2.93
CA GLY A 132 -0.38 15.68 3.53
C GLY A 132 -0.26 15.68 5.04
N SER A 133 -0.48 16.83 5.67
CA SER A 133 -0.26 16.96 7.10
C SER A 133 -1.23 16.12 7.92
N GLN A 134 -0.65 15.21 8.67
CA GLN A 134 -1.33 14.35 9.63
C GLN A 134 -0.85 14.61 11.07
N SER A 135 -0.26 15.77 11.32
CA SER A 135 0.40 16.08 12.58
C SER A 135 -0.54 16.13 13.78
N SER A 136 -1.82 16.40 13.59
CA SER A 136 -2.83 16.38 14.65
C SER A 136 -3.06 14.97 15.24
N LEU A 137 -2.95 13.93 14.42
CA LEU A 137 -3.18 12.54 14.83
C LEU A 137 -1.89 11.76 15.06
N TYR A 138 -0.84 12.08 14.31
CA TYR A 138 0.38 11.30 14.21
C TYR A 138 1.64 12.06 14.70
N GLY A 139 1.46 13.31 15.16
CA GLY A 139 2.54 14.12 15.72
C GLY A 139 3.35 14.89 14.68
N ASN A 140 4.30 15.69 15.17
CA ASN A 140 5.05 16.68 14.39
C ASN A 140 5.88 16.11 13.21
N SER A 141 6.20 14.83 13.21
CA SER A 141 6.93 14.18 12.13
C SER A 141 6.05 13.80 10.94
N ALA A 142 4.72 13.96 11.04
CA ALA A 142 3.76 13.53 10.01
C ALA A 142 3.24 14.71 9.16
N VAL A 143 4.13 15.66 8.82
CA VAL A 143 3.76 16.84 8.00
C VAL A 143 3.63 16.49 6.52
N GLY A 144 4.50 15.63 6.00
CA GLY A 144 4.45 15.14 4.62
C GLY A 144 3.38 14.09 4.42
N GLY A 145 3.18 13.25 5.43
CA GLY A 145 2.21 12.18 5.43
C GLY A 145 2.62 11.00 6.32
N THR A 146 1.77 9.98 6.32
CA THR A 146 2.01 8.72 7.04
C THR A 146 1.86 7.52 6.14
N ILE A 147 2.67 6.50 6.38
CA ILE A 147 2.58 5.17 5.78
C ILE A 147 2.22 4.21 6.91
N ASN A 148 1.03 3.64 6.85
CA ASN A 148 0.55 2.69 7.85
C ASN A 148 0.53 1.30 7.23
N ILE A 149 1.35 0.42 7.75
CA ILE A 149 1.53 -0.95 7.32
C ILE A 149 0.77 -1.84 8.28
N PHE A 150 -0.09 -2.69 7.74
CA PHE A 150 -0.81 -3.70 8.50
C PHE A 150 -0.28 -5.06 8.11
N THR A 151 0.17 -5.82 9.11
CA THR A 151 0.72 -7.15 8.90
C THR A 151 -0.37 -8.21 8.86
N LYS A 152 -0.07 -9.34 8.21
CA LYS A 152 -0.96 -10.50 8.17
C LYS A 152 -1.17 -11.05 9.57
N LYS A 153 -2.42 -11.17 9.97
CA LYS A 153 -2.77 -11.75 11.28
C LYS A 153 -2.62 -13.26 11.25
N GLY A 154 -2.03 -13.82 12.30
CA GLY A 154 -1.96 -15.26 12.50
C GLY A 154 -3.38 -15.87 12.57
N ARG A 155 -3.52 -17.07 12.04
CA ARG A 155 -4.75 -17.87 12.12
C ARG A 155 -4.54 -19.01 13.11
N PRO A 156 -5.59 -19.48 13.82
CA PRO A 156 -5.47 -20.68 14.63
C PRO A 156 -5.05 -21.89 13.79
N GLY A 157 -4.14 -22.71 14.33
CA GLY A 157 -3.64 -23.92 13.66
C GLY A 157 -2.19 -23.77 13.15
N LYS A 158 -1.69 -24.84 12.52
CA LYS A 158 -0.36 -24.85 11.88
C LYS A 158 -0.52 -24.37 10.45
N HIS A 159 0.07 -23.23 10.13
CA HIS A 159 0.12 -22.69 8.77
C HIS A 159 1.57 -22.53 8.36
N GLN A 160 1.90 -23.02 7.18
CA GLN A 160 3.21 -22.85 6.56
C GLN A 160 2.99 -22.20 5.19
N ASN A 161 3.71 -21.15 4.91
CA ASN A 161 3.78 -20.54 3.60
C ASN A 161 5.24 -20.60 3.14
N THR A 162 5.47 -21.16 1.96
CA THR A 162 6.79 -21.22 1.37
C THR A 162 6.73 -20.47 0.05
N ILE A 163 7.58 -19.48 -0.09
CA ILE A 163 7.68 -18.66 -1.29
C ILE A 163 9.07 -18.90 -1.87
N ALA A 164 9.14 -19.24 -3.15
CA ALA A 164 10.38 -19.32 -3.89
C ALA A 164 10.29 -18.39 -5.08
N ARG A 165 11.26 -17.49 -5.23
CA ARG A 165 11.37 -16.58 -6.36
C ARG A 165 12.65 -16.86 -7.12
N ILE A 166 12.55 -16.93 -8.45
CA ILE A 166 13.68 -17.06 -9.34
C ILE A 166 13.68 -15.82 -10.24
N GLY A 167 14.72 -15.04 -10.15
CA GLY A 167 14.88 -13.81 -10.93
C GLY A 167 15.87 -13.97 -12.07
N GLU A 168 15.96 -12.95 -12.90
CA GLU A 168 16.99 -12.82 -13.94
C GLU A 168 18.38 -12.78 -13.29
N ASN A 169 19.41 -13.24 -13.98
CA ASN A 169 20.80 -13.39 -13.48
C ASN A 169 20.98 -14.34 -12.29
N ASN A 170 20.17 -15.41 -12.21
CA ASN A 170 20.31 -16.44 -11.18
C ASN A 170 20.08 -15.94 -9.74
N SER A 171 19.38 -14.82 -9.55
CA SER A 171 18.95 -14.39 -8.23
C SER A 171 17.89 -15.34 -7.69
N GLN A 172 18.10 -15.84 -6.47
CA GLN A 172 17.20 -16.72 -5.74
C GLN A 172 16.94 -16.10 -4.36
N ASP A 173 15.67 -15.92 -3.99
CA ASP A 173 15.24 -15.42 -2.68
C ASP A 173 14.40 -16.47 -1.94
#